data_340424156d55e3e3049d9ae9d9a0448b
#
_entry.id   340424156d55e3e3049d9ae9d9a0448b
#
_cell.length_a   1.000
_cell.length_b   1.000
_cell.length_c   1.000
_cell.angle_alpha   90.00
_cell.angle_beta   90.00
_cell.angle_gamma   90.00
#
_symmetry.space_group_name_H-M   'P 1'
#
loop_
_entity.id
_entity.type
_entity.pdbx_description
1 polymer ?
#
loop_
_entity_poly.entity_id
_entity_poly.type
_entity_poly.pdbx_seq_one_letter_code
_entity_poly.pdbx_strand_id
1 'polypeptide(L)'
;VIEKLGLSELLVQLPQGLDTLIGEGARGLSGGQAQRIALARVVLDERKRIILFDEPTAHLDIETEMELKQAMVEVMQERLVVFATHRLHWLDTLDYLLVLEEGKLVEQGMTTQLLESTTHFATLVRALCGGEAA
;
A
#
# COMPACT_ATOMS: atom_id res chain seq x y z
N VAL A 1 3.98 -2.52 16.23
CA VAL A 1 3.30 -1.72 15.18
C VAL A 1 4.02 -0.41 14.95
N ILE A 2 4.20 0.44 15.97
CA ILE A 2 4.81 1.78 15.83
C ILE A 2 6.19 1.71 15.16
N GLU A 3 7.07 0.84 15.63
CA GLU A 3 8.41 0.65 15.09
C GLU A 3 8.36 0.13 13.64
N LYS A 4 7.53 -0.89 13.36
CA LYS A 4 7.37 -1.47 12.02
C LYS A 4 6.85 -0.47 10.97
N LEU A 5 6.11 0.55 11.41
CA LEU A 5 5.59 1.61 10.53
C LEU A 5 6.48 2.86 10.50
N GLY A 6 7.67 2.80 11.11
CA GLY A 6 8.60 3.93 11.14
C GLY A 6 8.06 5.17 11.85
N LEU A 7 7.21 4.99 12.87
CA LEU A 7 6.59 6.09 13.62
C LEU A 7 7.34 6.48 14.89
N SER A 8 8.39 5.76 15.28
CA SER A 8 9.11 5.99 16.53
C SER A 8 9.70 7.40 16.59
N GLU A 9 10.38 7.84 15.54
CA GLU A 9 10.98 9.19 15.48
C GLU A 9 9.93 10.30 15.50
N LEU A 10 8.81 10.08 14.79
CA LEU A 10 7.70 11.01 14.79
C LEU A 10 7.12 11.20 16.19
N LEU A 11 6.92 10.12 16.94
CA LEU A 11 6.37 10.19 18.29
C LEU A 11 7.25 10.97 19.25
N VAL A 12 8.58 10.89 19.11
CA VAL A 12 9.52 11.68 19.90
C VAL A 12 9.41 13.18 19.61
N GLN A 13 9.07 13.54 18.36
CA GLN A 13 8.92 14.93 17.93
C GLN A 13 7.56 15.54 18.33
N LEU A 14 6.56 14.71 18.62
CA LEU A 14 5.22 15.17 18.97
C LEU A 14 5.17 15.64 20.43
N PRO A 15 4.57 16.82 20.73
CA PRO A 15 4.59 17.43 22.06
C PRO A 15 4.04 16.57 23.19
N GLN A 16 3.07 15.70 22.88
CA GLN A 16 2.38 14.81 23.81
C GLN A 16 2.45 13.34 23.36
N GLY A 17 3.42 12.99 22.49
CA GLY A 17 3.54 11.65 21.95
C GLY A 17 2.25 11.15 21.31
N LEU A 18 1.75 9.99 21.76
CA LEU A 18 0.51 9.38 21.27
C LEU A 18 -0.75 10.21 21.58
N ASP A 19 -0.73 11.05 22.60
CA ASP A 19 -1.87 11.88 23.00
C ASP A 19 -1.91 13.22 22.25
N THR A 20 -0.98 13.45 21.34
CA THR A 20 -0.96 14.66 20.52
C THR A 20 -2.18 14.73 19.63
N LEU A 21 -2.98 15.79 19.76
CA LEU A 21 -4.11 16.04 18.89
C LEU A 21 -3.62 16.46 17.50
N ILE A 22 -3.92 15.66 16.51
CA ILE A 22 -3.65 15.95 15.11
C ILE A 22 -4.91 16.59 14.52
N GLY A 23 -4.78 17.88 14.15
CA GLY A 23 -5.91 18.64 13.57
C GLY A 23 -6.36 18.13 12.21
N GLU A 24 -7.50 18.64 11.75
CA GLU A 24 -8.03 18.35 10.42
C GLU A 24 -6.99 18.64 9.33
N GLY A 25 -6.81 17.69 8.41
CA GLY A 25 -5.80 17.77 7.34
C GLY A 25 -4.39 17.48 7.81
N ALA A 26 -4.21 16.84 8.98
CA ALA A 26 -2.90 16.44 9.54
C ALA A 26 -1.89 17.62 9.60
N ARG A 27 -2.36 18.83 9.96
CA ARG A 27 -1.52 20.04 10.04
C ARG A 27 -0.29 19.77 10.91
N GLY A 28 0.87 20.05 10.35
CA GLY A 28 2.16 19.84 11.01
C GLY A 28 2.81 18.47 10.75
N LEU A 29 2.16 17.60 9.96
CA LEU A 29 2.72 16.33 9.50
C LEU A 29 3.07 16.41 8.01
N SER A 30 4.12 15.68 7.60
CA SER A 30 4.33 15.41 6.17
C SER A 30 3.26 14.46 5.64
N GLY A 31 3.04 14.43 4.31
CA GLY A 31 2.10 13.49 3.68
C GLY A 31 2.41 12.04 4.05
N GLY A 32 3.68 11.64 4.05
CA GLY A 32 4.12 10.31 4.45
C GLY A 32 3.87 10.00 5.92
N GLN A 33 4.07 10.98 6.82
CA GLN A 33 3.78 10.80 8.25
C GLN A 33 2.27 10.61 8.49
N ALA A 34 1.44 11.41 7.85
CA ALA A 34 -0.01 11.28 7.93
C ALA A 34 -0.48 9.90 7.43
N GLN A 35 0.09 9.43 6.33
CA GLN A 35 -0.21 8.15 5.74
C GLN A 35 0.19 6.97 6.64
N ARG A 36 1.38 7.00 7.25
CA ARG A 36 1.82 5.99 8.22
C ARG A 36 0.91 5.93 9.45
N ILE A 37 0.44 7.08 9.94
CA ILE A 37 -0.54 7.12 11.04
C ILE A 37 -1.86 6.51 10.62
N ALA A 38 -2.35 6.81 9.41
CA ALA A 38 -3.57 6.20 8.88
C ALA A 38 -3.43 4.67 8.78
N LEU A 39 -2.31 4.17 8.28
CA LEU A 39 -1.99 2.75 8.26
C LEU A 39 -1.98 2.15 9.67
N ALA A 40 -1.33 2.82 10.65
CA ALA A 40 -1.30 2.35 12.02
C ALA A 40 -2.69 2.15 12.62
N ARG A 41 -3.63 3.04 12.32
CA ARG A 41 -5.03 2.92 12.78
C ARG A 41 -5.72 1.68 12.22
N VAL A 42 -5.48 1.36 10.94
CA VAL A 42 -6.02 0.15 10.30
C VAL A 42 -5.42 -1.11 10.92
N VAL A 43 -4.10 -1.09 11.11
CA VAL A 43 -3.33 -2.22 11.69
C VAL A 43 -3.80 -2.55 13.10
N LEU A 44 -4.01 -1.53 13.93
CA LEU A 44 -4.38 -1.69 15.34
C LEU A 44 -5.82 -2.12 15.55
N ASP A 45 -6.71 -1.95 14.56
CA ASP A 45 -8.10 -2.41 14.69
C ASP A 45 -8.24 -3.87 14.20
N GLU A 46 -7.94 -4.81 15.08
CA GLU A 46 -8.03 -6.24 14.80
C GLU A 46 -9.45 -6.75 14.51
N ARG A 47 -10.47 -5.94 14.80
CA ARG A 47 -11.88 -6.30 14.53
C ARG A 47 -12.24 -6.17 13.05
N LYS A 48 -11.46 -5.41 12.28
CA LYS A 48 -11.69 -5.19 10.86
C LYS A 48 -11.21 -6.40 10.05
N ARG A 49 -12.16 -7.08 9.42
CA ARG A 49 -11.91 -8.22 8.55
C ARG A 49 -11.77 -7.84 7.08
N ILE A 50 -12.29 -6.66 6.70
CA ILE A 50 -12.23 -6.11 5.35
C ILE A 50 -11.48 -4.80 5.40
N ILE A 51 -10.46 -4.66 4.57
CA ILE A 51 -9.65 -3.46 4.44
C ILE A 51 -9.71 -2.98 2.99
N LEU A 52 -9.94 -1.68 2.83
CA LEU A 52 -9.87 -1.03 1.53
C LEU A 52 -8.66 -0.08 1.55
N PHE A 53 -7.70 -0.34 0.69
CA PHE A 53 -6.57 0.54 0.45
C PHE A 53 -6.74 1.23 -0.90
N ASP A 54 -6.75 2.54 -0.90
CA ASP A 54 -6.76 3.37 -2.09
C ASP A 54 -5.46 4.17 -2.13
N GLU A 55 -4.55 3.79 -3.02
CA GLU A 55 -3.21 4.35 -3.19
C GLU A 55 -2.48 4.57 -1.84
N PRO A 56 -2.38 3.56 -0.96
CA PRO A 56 -1.97 3.75 0.44
C PRO A 56 -0.53 4.23 0.61
N THR A 57 0.27 4.22 -0.44
CA THR A 57 1.69 4.60 -0.42
C THR A 57 2.03 5.68 -1.45
N ALA A 58 1.02 6.38 -2.00
CA ALA A 58 1.20 7.35 -3.08
C ALA A 58 2.16 8.51 -2.75
N HIS A 59 2.28 8.90 -1.48
CA HIS A 59 3.11 10.03 -1.03
C HIS A 59 4.45 9.58 -0.42
N LEU A 60 4.79 8.31 -0.54
CA LEU A 60 6.04 7.76 -0.04
C LEU A 60 7.07 7.63 -1.17
N ASP A 61 8.32 7.85 -0.83
CA ASP A 61 9.44 7.44 -1.67
C ASP A 61 9.54 5.91 -1.68
N ILE A 62 10.22 5.36 -2.69
CA ILE A 62 10.26 3.92 -2.92
C ILE A 62 10.91 3.16 -1.75
N GLU A 63 11.95 3.73 -1.12
CA GLU A 63 12.65 3.09 -0.01
C GLU A 63 11.74 2.96 1.21
N THR A 64 11.09 4.05 1.60
CA THR A 64 10.08 4.07 2.67
C THR A 64 8.91 3.13 2.37
N GLU A 65 8.46 3.08 1.12
CA GLU A 65 7.37 2.19 0.71
C GLU A 65 7.76 0.71 0.86
N MET A 66 8.96 0.35 0.46
CA MET A 66 9.44 -1.04 0.58
C MET A 66 9.59 -1.47 2.04
N GLU A 67 10.02 -0.57 2.93
CA GLU A 67 10.04 -0.82 4.38
C GLU A 67 8.64 -1.09 4.93
N LEU A 68 7.67 -0.29 4.51
CA LEU A 68 6.28 -0.43 4.95
C LEU A 68 5.58 -1.64 4.34
N LYS A 69 5.97 -2.06 3.15
CA LYS A 69 5.38 -3.20 2.44
C LYS A 69 5.35 -4.44 3.33
N GLN A 70 6.46 -4.76 3.99
CA GLN A 70 6.55 -5.91 4.88
C GLN A 70 5.51 -5.84 6.02
N ALA A 71 5.39 -4.69 6.66
CA ALA A 71 4.43 -4.49 7.75
C ALA A 71 2.98 -4.55 7.23
N MET A 72 2.71 -4.01 6.05
CA MET A 72 1.39 -4.06 5.43
C MET A 72 1.00 -5.49 5.06
N VAL A 73 1.90 -6.27 4.49
CA VAL A 73 1.66 -7.68 4.13
C VAL A 73 1.29 -8.50 5.37
N GLU A 74 1.98 -8.31 6.50
CA GLU A 74 1.62 -8.97 7.76
C GLU A 74 0.19 -8.65 8.20
N VAL A 75 -0.24 -7.40 8.00
CA VAL A 75 -1.61 -6.94 8.36
C VAL A 75 -2.67 -7.48 7.41
N MET A 76 -2.29 -7.67 6.15
CA MET A 76 -3.18 -8.21 5.12
C MET A 76 -3.50 -9.68 5.33
N GLN A 77 -2.63 -10.42 6.04
CA GLN A 77 -2.86 -11.83 6.35
C GLN A 77 -4.16 -12.00 7.14
N GLU A 78 -4.91 -13.04 6.81
CA GLU A 78 -6.20 -13.39 7.41
C GLU A 78 -7.33 -12.33 7.26
N ARG A 79 -7.15 -11.34 6.38
CA ARG A 79 -8.14 -10.31 6.07
C ARG A 79 -8.47 -10.29 4.58
N LEU A 80 -9.70 -9.92 4.27
CA LEU A 80 -10.06 -9.59 2.89
C LEU A 80 -9.55 -8.17 2.59
N VAL A 81 -8.66 -8.05 1.63
CA VAL A 81 -8.07 -6.77 1.26
C VAL A 81 -8.41 -6.42 -0.18
N VAL A 82 -8.97 -5.25 -0.39
CA VAL A 82 -9.09 -4.63 -1.71
C VAL A 82 -8.05 -3.53 -1.79
N PHE A 83 -7.14 -3.66 -2.76
CA PHE A 83 -5.98 -2.80 -2.90
C PHE A 83 -6.02 -2.10 -4.26
N ALA A 84 -6.32 -0.81 -4.31
CA ALA A 84 -6.25 -0.03 -5.52
C ALA A 84 -4.86 0.65 -5.61
N THR A 85 -4.12 0.37 -6.68
CA THR A 85 -2.81 0.96 -6.92
C THR A 85 -2.43 0.88 -8.40
N HIS A 86 -1.56 1.77 -8.83
CA HIS A 86 -0.88 1.70 -10.13
C HIS A 86 0.58 1.24 -10.00
N ARG A 87 1.03 0.89 -8.78
CA ARG A 87 2.41 0.51 -8.48
C ARG A 87 2.61 -1.01 -8.60
N LEU A 88 3.40 -1.42 -9.60
CA LEU A 88 3.53 -2.82 -10.00
C LEU A 88 4.24 -3.71 -8.96
N HIS A 89 5.08 -3.14 -8.09
CA HIS A 89 5.79 -3.92 -7.08
C HIS A 89 4.88 -4.50 -5.97
N TRP A 90 3.58 -4.15 -5.97
CA TRP A 90 2.58 -4.78 -5.11
C TRP A 90 2.02 -6.09 -5.68
N LEU A 91 2.22 -6.36 -6.98
CA LEU A 91 1.62 -7.52 -7.65
C LEU A 91 1.99 -8.87 -7.02
N ASP A 92 3.20 -8.99 -6.49
CA ASP A 92 3.69 -10.20 -5.82
C ASP A 92 2.99 -10.51 -4.49
N THR A 93 2.23 -9.55 -3.95
CA THR A 93 1.51 -9.69 -2.67
C THR A 93 0.00 -9.84 -2.84
N LEU A 94 -0.49 -9.76 -4.07
CA LEU A 94 -1.92 -9.81 -4.38
C LEU A 94 -2.29 -11.15 -5.01
N ASP A 95 -3.33 -11.79 -4.50
CA ASP A 95 -3.78 -13.10 -5.01
C ASP A 95 -4.55 -12.97 -6.31
N TYR A 96 -5.39 -11.94 -6.43
CA TYR A 96 -6.32 -11.76 -7.54
C TYR A 96 -6.30 -10.32 -8.02
N LEU A 97 -6.33 -10.12 -9.33
CA LEU A 97 -6.29 -8.82 -9.96
C LEU A 97 -7.59 -8.49 -10.70
N LEU A 98 -7.97 -7.24 -10.59
CA LEU A 98 -8.96 -6.58 -11.43
C LEU A 98 -8.25 -5.45 -12.17
N VAL A 99 -8.07 -5.58 -13.48
CA VAL A 99 -7.41 -4.57 -14.31
C VAL A 99 -8.45 -3.63 -14.88
N LEU A 100 -8.33 -2.35 -14.52
CA LEU A 100 -9.25 -1.30 -14.95
C LEU A 100 -8.56 -0.37 -15.95
N GLU A 101 -9.21 -0.09 -17.06
CA GLU A 101 -8.77 0.85 -18.07
C GLU A 101 -9.96 1.74 -18.49
N GLU A 102 -9.78 3.05 -18.46
CA GLU A 102 -10.85 4.02 -18.77
C GLU A 102 -12.17 3.75 -18.01
N GLY A 103 -12.08 3.33 -16.74
CA GLY A 103 -13.23 3.03 -15.89
C GLY A 103 -13.95 1.72 -16.21
N LYS A 104 -13.39 0.87 -17.06
CA LYS A 104 -13.93 -0.46 -17.42
C LYS A 104 -13.01 -1.56 -16.94
N LEU A 105 -13.61 -2.67 -16.50
CA LEU A 105 -12.87 -3.89 -16.22
C LEU A 105 -12.47 -4.54 -17.54
N VAL A 106 -11.16 -4.60 -17.81
CA VAL A 106 -10.62 -5.17 -19.07
C VAL A 106 -10.06 -6.58 -18.89
N GLU A 107 -9.45 -6.86 -17.74
CA GLU A 107 -8.93 -8.18 -17.40
C GLU A 107 -9.17 -8.49 -15.93
N GLN A 108 -9.27 -9.78 -15.59
CA GLN A 108 -9.34 -10.23 -14.20
C GLN A 108 -8.85 -11.67 -14.07
N GLY A 109 -8.30 -12.03 -12.94
CA GLY A 109 -7.83 -13.38 -12.66
C GLY A 109 -6.83 -13.48 -11.54
N MET A 110 -6.37 -14.69 -11.26
CA MET A 110 -5.28 -14.92 -10.32
C MET A 110 -4.02 -14.22 -10.83
N THR A 111 -3.31 -13.52 -9.94
CA THR A 111 -2.11 -12.74 -10.30
C THR A 111 -1.08 -13.58 -11.05
N THR A 112 -0.80 -14.78 -10.56
CA THR A 112 0.15 -15.70 -11.20
C THR A 112 -0.27 -16.05 -12.64
N GLN A 113 -1.54 -16.37 -12.85
CA GLN A 113 -2.07 -16.74 -14.17
C GLN A 113 -2.02 -15.56 -15.15
N LEU A 114 -2.38 -14.35 -14.68
CA LEU A 114 -2.34 -13.17 -15.53
C LEU A 114 -0.91 -12.81 -15.93
N LEU A 115 0.06 -12.87 -15.01
CA LEU A 115 1.45 -12.54 -15.29
C LEU A 115 2.14 -13.55 -16.22
N GLU A 116 1.76 -14.82 -16.19
CA GLU A 116 2.27 -15.87 -17.09
C GLU A 116 1.61 -15.84 -18.48
N SER A 117 0.48 -15.18 -18.61
CA SER A 117 -0.30 -15.12 -19.85
C SER A 117 0.34 -14.21 -20.90
N THR A 118 -0.27 -14.16 -22.08
CA THR A 118 0.07 -13.23 -23.16
C THR A 118 -0.93 -12.08 -23.28
N THR A 119 -1.63 -11.78 -22.20
CA THR A 119 -2.64 -10.71 -22.16
C THR A 119 -2.02 -9.34 -22.30
N HIS A 120 -2.87 -8.34 -22.55
CA HIS A 120 -2.44 -6.94 -22.62
C HIS A 120 -1.76 -6.49 -21.33
N PHE A 121 -2.35 -6.81 -20.17
CA PHE A 121 -1.78 -6.49 -18.85
C PHE A 121 -0.40 -7.12 -18.64
N ALA A 122 -0.25 -8.43 -18.90
CA ALA A 122 1.04 -9.11 -18.76
C ALA A 122 2.13 -8.51 -19.67
N THR A 123 1.74 -8.10 -20.89
CA THR A 123 2.65 -7.44 -21.83
C THR A 123 3.08 -6.07 -21.32
N LEU A 124 2.14 -5.29 -20.77
CA LEU A 124 2.42 -3.98 -20.18
C LEU A 124 3.36 -4.11 -18.97
N VAL A 125 3.08 -5.04 -18.06
CA VAL A 125 3.93 -5.29 -16.88
C VAL A 125 5.35 -5.65 -17.28
N ARG A 126 5.52 -6.56 -18.26
CA ARG A 126 6.85 -6.94 -18.78
C ARG A 126 7.59 -5.77 -19.42
N ALA A 127 6.89 -4.91 -20.16
CA ALA A 127 7.48 -3.73 -20.76
C ALA A 127 7.97 -2.72 -19.71
N LEU A 128 7.21 -2.52 -18.65
CA LEU A 128 7.55 -1.60 -17.57
C LEU A 128 8.64 -2.15 -16.64
N CYS A 129 8.62 -3.45 -16.32
CA CYS A 129 9.65 -4.09 -15.50
C CYS A 129 10.93 -4.41 -16.28
N GLY A 130 10.85 -4.62 -17.60
CA GLY A 130 12.01 -4.92 -18.46
C GLY A 130 12.79 -3.69 -18.91
N GLY A 131 12.28 -2.48 -18.72
CA GLY A 131 12.95 -1.22 -19.07
C GLY A 131 14.01 -0.76 -18.07
N GLU A 132 14.12 -1.40 -16.89
CA GLU A 132 15.13 -1.07 -15.87
C GLU A 132 16.43 -1.91 -15.97
N ALA A 133 16.54 -2.77 -16.98
CA ALA A 133 17.73 -3.58 -17.23
C ALA A 133 18.44 -3.17 -18.53
N ALA A 134 18.81 -1.89 -18.64
CA ALA A 134 19.71 -1.40 -19.69
C ALA A 134 20.61 -0.28 -19.14
#